data_0bac69dad35573979144c16b81dc6894
#
_entry.id   0bac69dad35573979144c16b81dc6894
#
_cell.length_a   1.000
_cell.length_b   1.000
_cell.length_c   1.000
_cell.angle_alpha   90.00
_cell.angle_beta   90.00
_cell.angle_gamma   90.00
#
_symmetry.space_group_name_H-M   'P 1'
#
loop_
_entity.id
_entity.type
_entity.pdbx_description
1 polymer ?
#
loop_
_entity_poly.entity_id
_entity_poly.type
_entity_poly.pdbx_seq_one_letter_code
_entity_poly.pdbx_strand_id
1 'polypeptide(L)'
;MWKYILAAMTLSTPVMADESKITKGYNSMDAMGCMLVRECKNDVDEVFSLLDISSQYDNTEEFTSVAAEFNTMLMAMNQIGIKVFLADQRYFPIMHRGVYHTVSNNVYLNKRYMNQPHILMQLMRHEGWHAAQDCMAGTIDNSMIAIIKPEDDVPMIWRVMAERTYPSHSVPWEAEAQWAGRTENMTMEALQACARGSMWTEYKPTPLTYKWLKENNYVD
;
A
#
# COMPACT_ATOMS: atom_id res chain seq x y z
N MET A 1 -19.97 21.87 -52.69
CA MET A 1 -20.56 20.78 -51.90
C MET A 1 -19.59 20.45 -50.76
N TRP A 2 -19.80 21.02 -49.58
CA TRP A 2 -19.03 20.71 -48.40
C TRP A 2 -19.75 19.62 -47.58
N LYS A 3 -19.08 18.48 -47.42
CA LYS A 3 -19.56 17.40 -46.56
C LYS A 3 -19.10 17.66 -45.13
N TYR A 4 -20.02 17.93 -44.24
CA TYR A 4 -19.76 17.99 -42.82
C TYR A 4 -19.60 16.56 -42.30
N ILE A 5 -18.41 16.23 -41.78
CA ILE A 5 -18.17 15.00 -41.00
C ILE A 5 -18.55 15.32 -39.56
N LEU A 6 -19.69 14.82 -39.12
CA LEU A 6 -20.03 14.79 -37.68
C LEU A 6 -19.20 13.69 -37.03
N ALA A 7 -18.19 14.08 -36.27
CA ALA A 7 -17.50 13.20 -35.33
C ALA A 7 -18.43 12.96 -34.13
N ALA A 8 -18.99 11.77 -34.05
CA ALA A 8 -19.73 11.32 -32.87
C ALA A 8 -18.69 11.10 -31.74
N MET A 9 -18.61 12.05 -30.80
CA MET A 9 -17.95 11.82 -29.52
C MET A 9 -18.81 10.84 -28.73
N THR A 10 -18.40 9.59 -28.68
CA THR A 10 -18.94 8.64 -27.71
C THR A 10 -18.41 9.05 -26.34
N LEU A 11 -19.26 9.73 -25.56
CA LEU A 11 -19.06 9.90 -24.14
C LEU A 11 -19.06 8.49 -23.53
N SER A 12 -17.87 7.98 -23.20
CA SER A 12 -17.77 6.81 -22.34
C SER A 12 -18.33 7.21 -20.98
N THR A 13 -19.55 6.76 -20.70
CA THR A 13 -20.08 6.83 -19.32
C THR A 13 -19.12 6.05 -18.44
N PRO A 14 -18.64 6.64 -17.31
CA PRO A 14 -17.88 5.88 -16.35
C PRO A 14 -18.73 4.66 -15.95
N VAL A 15 -18.12 3.47 -16.02
CA VAL A 15 -18.76 2.25 -15.52
C VAL A 15 -18.83 2.42 -14.02
N MET A 16 -19.95 2.90 -13.54
CA MET A 16 -20.24 2.95 -12.10
C MET A 16 -20.27 1.51 -11.62
N ALA A 17 -19.43 1.17 -10.64
CA ALA A 17 -19.52 -0.12 -9.98
C ALA A 17 -20.94 -0.34 -9.49
N ASP A 18 -21.49 -1.52 -9.71
CA ASP A 18 -22.86 -1.84 -9.32
C ASP A 18 -22.97 -1.81 -7.79
N GLU A 19 -23.39 -0.68 -7.25
CA GLU A 19 -23.56 -0.44 -5.80
C GLU A 19 -24.45 -1.50 -5.14
N SER A 20 -25.33 -2.15 -5.91
CA SER A 20 -26.19 -3.21 -5.38
C SER A 20 -25.41 -4.46 -4.98
N LYS A 21 -24.26 -4.69 -5.60
CA LYS A 21 -23.34 -5.79 -5.25
C LYS A 21 -22.51 -5.41 -4.03
N ILE A 22 -22.12 -4.15 -3.91
CA ILE A 22 -21.31 -3.63 -2.82
C ILE A 22 -22.11 -3.62 -1.52
N THR A 23 -23.34 -3.13 -1.54
CA THR A 23 -24.24 -3.05 -0.37
C THR A 23 -24.64 -4.41 0.21
N LYS A 24 -24.52 -5.48 -0.54
CA LYS A 24 -24.78 -6.86 -0.06
C LYS A 24 -23.56 -7.54 0.56
N GLY A 25 -22.48 -6.81 0.84
CA GLY A 25 -21.25 -7.36 1.39
C GLY A 25 -20.47 -8.22 0.37
N TYR A 26 -20.73 -8.03 -0.89
CA TYR A 26 -20.03 -8.73 -1.96
C TYR A 26 -18.67 -8.05 -2.21
N ASN A 27 -17.59 -8.67 -1.72
CA ASN A 27 -16.24 -8.22 -2.01
C ASN A 27 -15.85 -8.68 -3.41
N SER A 28 -16.18 -7.87 -4.43
CA SER A 28 -15.76 -8.13 -5.79
C SER A 28 -14.46 -7.41 -6.10
N MET A 29 -13.69 -7.94 -7.04
CA MET A 29 -12.54 -7.20 -7.61
C MET A 29 -12.98 -5.84 -8.18
N ASP A 30 -14.23 -5.70 -8.59
CA ASP A 30 -14.80 -4.45 -9.07
C ASP A 30 -14.89 -3.40 -7.95
N ALA A 31 -15.31 -3.79 -6.74
CA ALA A 31 -15.38 -2.88 -5.60
C ALA A 31 -13.97 -2.39 -5.20
N MET A 32 -13.00 -3.30 -5.14
CA MET A 32 -11.61 -2.97 -4.88
C MET A 32 -11.06 -2.04 -5.97
N GLY A 33 -11.28 -2.37 -7.24
CA GLY A 33 -10.84 -1.55 -8.37
C GLY A 33 -11.37 -0.12 -8.29
N CYS A 34 -12.66 0.05 -8.01
CA CYS A 34 -13.28 1.36 -7.83
C CYS A 34 -12.63 2.17 -6.69
N MET A 35 -12.30 1.54 -5.55
CA MET A 35 -11.57 2.17 -4.45
C MET A 35 -10.17 2.62 -4.89
N LEU A 36 -9.41 1.73 -5.53
CA LEU A 36 -8.01 1.96 -5.90
C LEU A 36 -7.86 3.08 -6.94
N VAL A 37 -8.80 3.21 -7.87
CA VAL A 37 -8.82 4.31 -8.86
C VAL A 37 -9.55 5.55 -8.35
N ARG A 38 -10.01 5.56 -7.09
CA ARG A 38 -10.66 6.67 -6.39
C ARG A 38 -11.98 7.12 -7.03
N GLU A 39 -12.68 6.22 -7.69
CA GLU A 39 -14.01 6.45 -8.27
C GLU A 39 -15.12 6.21 -7.22
N CYS A 40 -14.96 5.22 -6.34
CA CYS A 40 -15.84 4.98 -5.20
C CYS A 40 -15.39 5.82 -4.01
N LYS A 41 -16.07 6.93 -3.75
CA LYS A 41 -15.67 7.90 -2.71
C LYS A 41 -16.41 7.73 -1.38
N ASN A 42 -17.50 6.98 -1.37
CA ASN A 42 -18.26 6.76 -0.14
C ASN A 42 -17.52 5.77 0.76
N ASP A 43 -17.37 6.12 2.03
CA ASP A 43 -16.73 5.29 3.05
C ASP A 43 -15.25 4.94 2.73
N VAL A 44 -14.55 5.88 2.08
CA VAL A 44 -13.10 5.89 1.85
C VAL A 44 -12.59 7.25 2.28
N ASP A 45 -12.08 7.33 3.51
CA ASP A 45 -11.69 8.57 4.16
C ASP A 45 -10.17 8.71 4.22
N GLU A 46 -9.64 9.86 3.80
CA GLU A 46 -8.19 10.15 3.93
C GLU A 46 -7.84 10.34 5.40
N VAL A 47 -6.74 9.72 5.84
CA VAL A 47 -6.24 9.74 7.21
C VAL A 47 -5.15 10.80 7.33
N PHE A 48 -5.35 11.79 8.19
CA PHE A 48 -4.39 12.87 8.47
C PHE A 48 -3.71 12.71 9.83
N SER A 49 -4.30 11.91 10.71
CA SER A 49 -3.79 11.60 12.04
C SER A 49 -4.36 10.28 12.57
N LEU A 50 -3.75 9.75 13.63
CA LEU A 50 -4.30 8.58 14.31
C LEU A 50 -5.75 8.79 14.79
N LEU A 51 -6.11 10.04 15.11
CA LEU A 51 -7.45 10.36 15.61
C LEU A 51 -8.53 10.04 14.58
N ASP A 52 -8.25 10.21 13.28
CA ASP A 52 -9.20 9.90 12.20
C ASP A 52 -9.57 8.41 12.16
N ILE A 53 -8.68 7.55 12.67
CA ILE A 53 -8.92 6.12 12.84
C ILE A 53 -9.53 5.83 14.21
N SER A 54 -8.87 6.24 15.29
CA SER A 54 -9.24 5.85 16.65
C SER A 54 -10.63 6.34 17.07
N SER A 55 -11.05 7.50 16.60
CA SER A 55 -12.39 8.05 16.85
C SER A 55 -13.54 7.21 16.25
N GLN A 56 -13.24 6.26 15.38
CA GLN A 56 -14.22 5.35 14.79
C GLN A 56 -14.57 4.17 15.71
N TYR A 57 -13.87 4.03 16.88
CA TYR A 57 -13.99 2.88 17.77
C TYR A 57 -14.18 3.32 19.23
N ASP A 58 -14.82 2.47 20.02
CA ASP A 58 -15.12 2.75 21.42
C ASP A 58 -13.88 2.69 22.34
N ASN A 59 -12.78 2.07 21.88
CA ASN A 59 -11.54 1.88 22.63
C ASN A 59 -10.44 2.89 22.27
N THR A 60 -10.80 4.13 22.00
CA THR A 60 -9.89 5.21 21.54
C THR A 60 -8.64 5.36 22.42
N GLU A 61 -8.75 5.15 23.74
CA GLU A 61 -7.63 5.30 24.68
C GLU A 61 -6.49 4.29 24.45
N GLU A 62 -6.80 3.09 23.94
CA GLU A 62 -5.80 2.06 23.66
C GLU A 62 -4.81 2.48 22.56
N PHE A 63 -5.23 3.38 21.67
CA PHE A 63 -4.40 3.88 20.59
C PHE A 63 -3.29 4.84 21.02
N THR A 64 -3.35 5.35 22.25
CA THR A 64 -2.33 6.26 22.80
C THR A 64 -0.93 5.65 22.73
N SER A 65 -0.82 4.33 22.97
CA SER A 65 0.44 3.60 22.95
C SER A 65 1.16 3.59 21.62
N VAL A 66 0.44 3.76 20.51
CA VAL A 66 0.99 3.72 19.13
C VAL A 66 0.97 5.10 18.44
N ALA A 67 0.46 6.12 19.12
CA ALA A 67 0.19 7.42 18.50
C ALA A 67 1.45 8.10 17.93
N ALA A 68 2.55 8.05 18.65
CA ALA A 68 3.80 8.68 18.21
C ALA A 68 4.34 8.00 16.95
N GLU A 69 4.41 6.66 16.95
CA GLU A 69 4.91 5.88 15.81
C GLU A 69 4.00 6.04 14.58
N PHE A 70 2.68 5.90 14.77
CA PHE A 70 1.72 6.02 13.69
C PHE A 70 1.83 7.39 12.98
N ASN A 71 1.77 8.48 13.75
CA ASN A 71 1.80 9.82 13.17
C ASN A 71 3.16 10.12 12.50
N THR A 72 4.26 9.65 13.07
CA THR A 72 5.59 9.81 12.46
C THR A 72 5.68 9.04 11.13
N MET A 73 5.15 7.83 11.09
CA MET A 73 5.12 7.01 9.87
C MET A 73 4.20 7.62 8.80
N LEU A 74 3.03 8.12 9.20
CA LEU A 74 2.12 8.83 8.31
C LEU A 74 2.78 10.07 7.69
N MET A 75 3.52 10.84 8.50
CA MET A 75 4.29 11.98 8.01
C MET A 75 5.38 11.56 7.02
N ALA A 76 6.12 10.48 7.30
CA ALA A 76 7.15 9.97 6.39
C ALA A 76 6.55 9.49 5.06
N MET A 77 5.41 8.81 5.09
CA MET A 77 4.66 8.41 3.87
C MET A 77 4.21 9.65 3.08
N ASN A 78 3.59 10.62 3.74
CA ASN A 78 3.14 11.85 3.08
C ASN A 78 4.29 12.64 2.45
N GLN A 79 5.47 12.64 3.07
CA GLN A 79 6.66 13.31 2.56
C GLN A 79 7.14 12.76 1.22
N ILE A 80 6.89 11.48 0.96
CA ILE A 80 7.19 10.82 -0.32
C ILE A 80 5.97 10.70 -1.25
N GLY A 81 4.88 11.42 -0.94
CA GLY A 81 3.70 11.50 -1.80
C GLY A 81 2.66 10.40 -1.58
N ILE A 82 2.82 9.54 -0.57
CA ILE A 82 1.89 8.47 -0.25
C ILE A 82 0.81 8.95 0.69
N LYS A 83 -0.44 8.67 0.34
CA LYS A 83 -1.59 8.96 1.18
C LYS A 83 -2.14 7.68 1.81
N VAL A 84 -2.69 7.81 3.01
CA VAL A 84 -3.32 6.72 3.75
C VAL A 84 -4.83 6.96 3.79
N PHE A 85 -5.61 5.92 3.54
CA PHE A 85 -7.07 5.95 3.58
C PHE A 85 -7.60 4.87 4.51
N LEU A 86 -8.65 5.18 5.23
CA LEU A 86 -9.48 4.22 5.95
C LEU A 86 -10.71 3.92 5.09
N ALA A 87 -10.90 2.66 4.71
CA ALA A 87 -11.96 2.27 3.80
C ALA A 87 -12.82 1.13 4.38
N ASP A 88 -14.10 1.12 4.03
CA ASP A 88 -15.05 0.09 4.46
C ASP A 88 -14.65 -1.29 3.92
N GLN A 89 -14.99 -2.33 4.70
CA GLN A 89 -14.70 -3.73 4.38
C GLN A 89 -15.21 -4.16 3.00
N ARG A 90 -16.31 -3.58 2.50
CA ARG A 90 -16.89 -3.96 1.20
C ARG A 90 -15.93 -3.79 0.02
N TYR A 91 -14.90 -2.95 0.18
CA TYR A 91 -13.88 -2.70 -0.83
C TYR A 91 -12.73 -3.71 -0.82
N PHE A 92 -12.69 -4.60 0.15
CA PHE A 92 -11.58 -5.55 0.30
C PHE A 92 -12.05 -6.98 0.06
N PRO A 93 -11.21 -7.83 -0.56
CA PRO A 93 -11.41 -9.26 -0.53
C PRO A 93 -11.48 -9.78 0.91
N ILE A 94 -12.11 -10.92 1.11
CA ILE A 94 -12.21 -11.56 2.44
C ILE A 94 -10.81 -11.73 3.04
N MET A 95 -10.66 -11.38 4.31
CA MET A 95 -9.41 -11.45 5.09
C MET A 95 -8.33 -10.41 4.74
N HIS A 96 -8.49 -9.60 3.71
CA HIS A 96 -7.55 -8.53 3.43
C HIS A 96 -7.71 -7.38 4.43
N ARG A 97 -6.60 -7.02 5.08
CA ARG A 97 -6.57 -5.98 6.12
C ARG A 97 -6.18 -4.61 5.60
N GLY A 98 -5.44 -4.58 4.50
CA GLY A 98 -5.00 -3.38 3.81
C GLY A 98 -4.37 -3.72 2.47
N VAL A 99 -3.95 -2.69 1.77
CA VAL A 99 -3.23 -2.77 0.51
C VAL A 99 -2.46 -1.48 0.24
N TYR A 100 -1.21 -1.60 -0.19
CA TYR A 100 -0.49 -0.53 -0.86
C TYR A 100 -0.72 -0.66 -2.37
N HIS A 101 -1.21 0.41 -2.99
CA HIS A 101 -1.47 0.45 -4.44
C HIS A 101 -0.43 1.30 -5.15
N THR A 102 0.49 0.65 -5.82
CA THR A 102 1.66 1.25 -6.47
C THR A 102 1.32 2.28 -7.56
N VAL A 103 0.19 2.11 -8.27
CA VAL A 103 -0.20 3.05 -9.34
C VAL A 103 -0.70 4.39 -8.81
N SER A 104 -1.40 4.39 -7.68
CA SER A 104 -1.93 5.61 -7.06
C SER A 104 -1.11 6.10 -5.87
N ASN A 105 -0.10 5.36 -5.46
CA ASN A 105 0.75 5.63 -4.29
C ASN A 105 -0.08 5.85 -3.02
N ASN A 106 -1.02 4.96 -2.78
CA ASN A 106 -1.93 5.06 -1.65
C ASN A 106 -1.91 3.76 -0.84
N VAL A 107 -1.98 3.92 0.49
CA VAL A 107 -2.28 2.83 1.43
C VAL A 107 -3.75 2.88 1.77
N TYR A 108 -4.44 1.76 1.65
CA TYR A 108 -5.83 1.60 2.07
C TYR A 108 -5.90 0.63 3.24
N LEU A 109 -6.49 1.07 4.35
CA LEU A 109 -6.67 0.30 5.58
C LEU A 109 -8.12 -0.15 5.67
N ASN A 110 -8.34 -1.45 5.87
CA ASN A 110 -9.69 -2.00 6.03
C ASN A 110 -10.22 -1.69 7.44
N LYS A 111 -11.19 -0.80 7.52
CA LYS A 111 -11.80 -0.31 8.77
C LYS A 111 -12.18 -1.43 9.75
N ARG A 112 -12.64 -2.58 9.23
CA ARG A 112 -13.04 -3.72 10.08
C ARG A 112 -11.94 -4.21 11.04
N TYR A 113 -10.67 -4.08 10.67
CA TYR A 113 -9.56 -4.65 11.43
C TYR A 113 -8.74 -3.61 12.20
N MET A 114 -9.04 -2.32 12.03
CA MET A 114 -8.22 -1.24 12.59
C MET A 114 -8.59 -0.87 14.03
N ASN A 115 -9.53 -1.56 14.65
CA ASN A 115 -9.91 -1.39 16.06
C ASN A 115 -8.87 -1.90 17.07
N GLN A 116 -7.80 -2.55 16.60
CA GLN A 116 -6.72 -3.07 17.44
C GLN A 116 -5.42 -2.31 17.10
N PRO A 117 -4.88 -1.49 18.04
CA PRO A 117 -3.72 -0.64 17.77
C PRO A 117 -2.49 -1.40 17.24
N HIS A 118 -2.23 -2.59 17.79
CA HIS A 118 -1.10 -3.41 17.34
C HIS A 118 -1.28 -3.98 15.93
N ILE A 119 -2.52 -4.32 15.53
CA ILE A 119 -2.81 -4.75 14.16
C ILE A 119 -2.67 -3.59 13.18
N LEU A 120 -3.18 -2.41 13.57
CA LEU A 120 -3.00 -1.17 12.80
C LEU A 120 -1.51 -0.91 12.54
N MET A 121 -0.68 -0.95 13.58
CA MET A 121 0.76 -0.70 13.42
C MET A 121 1.48 -1.77 12.61
N GLN A 122 1.15 -3.05 12.80
CA GLN A 122 1.70 -4.11 11.95
C GLN A 122 1.38 -3.87 10.48
N LEU A 123 0.15 -3.46 10.20
CA LEU A 123 -0.29 -3.20 8.84
C LEU A 123 0.38 -1.95 8.27
N MET A 124 0.42 -0.86 9.02
CA MET A 124 1.10 0.37 8.60
C MET A 124 2.58 0.13 8.25
N ARG A 125 3.28 -0.68 9.06
CA ARG A 125 4.67 -1.07 8.78
C ARG A 125 4.76 -1.97 7.54
N HIS A 126 3.83 -2.91 7.37
CA HIS A 126 3.79 -3.83 6.22
C HIS A 126 3.55 -3.06 4.91
N GLU A 127 2.49 -2.28 4.84
CA GLU A 127 2.14 -1.50 3.63
C GLU A 127 3.18 -0.39 3.36
N GLY A 128 3.72 0.20 4.42
CA GLY A 128 4.83 1.15 4.32
C GLY A 128 6.12 0.52 3.81
N TRP A 129 6.35 -0.78 4.07
CA TRP A 129 7.47 -1.50 3.48
C TRP A 129 7.30 -1.68 1.98
N HIS A 130 6.09 -1.97 1.50
CA HIS A 130 5.81 -1.99 0.05
C HIS A 130 6.07 -0.63 -0.60
N ALA A 131 5.79 0.46 0.08
CA ALA A 131 6.17 1.80 -0.38
C ALA A 131 7.68 1.99 -0.45
N ALA A 132 8.44 1.46 0.51
CA ALA A 132 9.90 1.46 0.44
C ALA A 132 10.43 0.56 -0.68
N GLN A 133 9.79 -0.58 -0.95
CA GLN A 133 10.12 -1.45 -2.10
C GLN A 133 9.83 -0.77 -3.44
N ASP A 134 8.79 0.06 -3.51
CA ASP A 134 8.49 0.90 -4.67
C ASP A 134 9.62 1.93 -4.88
N CYS A 135 10.02 2.63 -3.83
CA CYS A 135 11.16 3.54 -3.86
C CYS A 135 12.48 2.84 -4.24
N MET A 136 12.70 1.58 -3.79
CA MET A 136 13.86 0.77 -4.18
C MET A 136 13.85 0.48 -5.68
N ALA A 137 12.69 0.37 -6.31
CA ALA A 137 12.55 0.19 -7.76
C ALA A 137 12.82 1.47 -8.58
N GLY A 138 13.35 2.52 -7.96
CA GLY A 138 13.79 3.75 -8.60
C GLY A 138 13.06 4.99 -8.12
N THR A 139 11.76 5.03 -8.28
CA THR A 139 10.88 6.08 -7.75
C THR A 139 9.51 5.49 -7.49
N ILE A 140 8.75 6.09 -6.59
CA ILE A 140 7.35 5.68 -6.37
C ILE A 140 6.41 6.01 -7.55
N ASP A 141 6.91 6.69 -8.57
CA ASP A 141 6.11 7.05 -9.76
C ASP A 141 6.05 5.94 -10.82
N ASN A 142 6.85 4.88 -10.68
CA ASN A 142 6.97 3.84 -11.71
C ASN A 142 5.99 2.65 -11.55
N SER A 143 5.26 2.58 -10.45
CA SER A 143 4.28 1.51 -10.14
C SER A 143 4.88 0.12 -10.00
N MET A 144 6.17 0.02 -9.69
CA MET A 144 6.91 -1.23 -9.54
C MET A 144 7.48 -1.35 -8.14
N ILE A 145 7.71 -2.58 -7.69
CA ILE A 145 8.35 -2.87 -6.41
C ILE A 145 9.57 -3.75 -6.60
N ALA A 146 10.61 -3.53 -5.81
CA ALA A 146 11.84 -4.32 -5.81
C ALA A 146 12.21 -4.74 -4.39
N ILE A 147 12.77 -5.94 -4.24
CA ILE A 147 13.24 -6.41 -2.93
C ILE A 147 14.37 -5.52 -2.42
N ILE A 148 14.34 -5.24 -1.12
CA ILE A 148 15.34 -4.39 -0.44
C ILE A 148 16.44 -5.25 0.19
N LYS A 149 16.07 -6.39 0.76
CA LYS A 149 16.98 -7.30 1.45
C LYS A 149 17.27 -8.54 0.59
N PRO A 150 18.48 -9.09 0.62
CA PRO A 150 18.72 -10.42 0.07
C PRO A 150 17.73 -11.43 0.69
N GLU A 151 17.21 -12.35 -0.11
CA GLU A 151 16.23 -13.34 0.37
C GLU A 151 16.76 -14.17 1.54
N ASP A 152 18.08 -14.44 1.58
CA ASP A 152 18.71 -15.19 2.66
C ASP A 152 18.80 -14.40 3.98
N ASP A 153 18.72 -13.08 3.94
CA ASP A 153 18.71 -12.22 5.13
C ASP A 153 17.30 -12.16 5.77
N VAL A 154 16.27 -12.51 5.00
CA VAL A 154 14.89 -12.57 5.52
C VAL A 154 14.73 -13.82 6.38
N PRO A 155 14.36 -13.69 7.67
CA PRO A 155 14.21 -14.85 8.54
C PRO A 155 13.24 -15.89 7.95
N MET A 156 13.65 -17.17 7.99
CA MET A 156 12.93 -18.30 7.39
C MET A 156 11.43 -18.33 7.75
N ILE A 157 11.09 -17.95 8.97
CA ILE A 157 9.69 -17.95 9.41
C ILE A 157 8.81 -17.07 8.53
N TRP A 158 9.30 -15.90 8.10
CA TRP A 158 8.52 -14.99 7.27
C TRP A 158 8.41 -15.47 5.83
N ARG A 159 9.46 -16.11 5.30
CA ARG A 159 9.42 -16.78 4.00
C ARG A 159 8.37 -17.89 3.98
N VAL A 160 8.40 -18.79 4.97
CA VAL A 160 7.42 -19.89 5.10
C VAL A 160 5.98 -19.36 5.28
N MET A 161 5.81 -18.27 6.03
CA MET A 161 4.48 -17.66 6.16
C MET A 161 4.00 -17.04 4.86
N ALA A 162 4.87 -16.35 4.13
CA ALA A 162 4.53 -15.78 2.84
C ALA A 162 4.18 -16.86 1.81
N GLU A 163 4.96 -17.96 1.73
CA GLU A 163 4.68 -19.11 0.86
C GLU A 163 3.29 -19.74 1.08
N ARG A 164 2.79 -19.70 2.32
CA ARG A 164 1.46 -20.24 2.66
C ARG A 164 0.31 -19.31 2.32
N THR A 165 0.60 -18.03 2.16
CA THR A 165 -0.43 -16.98 2.08
C THR A 165 -0.52 -16.37 0.68
N TYR A 166 0.61 -16.28 -0.03
CA TYR A 166 0.73 -15.54 -1.26
C TYR A 166 1.14 -16.42 -2.46
N PRO A 167 0.85 -16.00 -3.69
CA PRO A 167 1.39 -16.65 -4.88
C PRO A 167 2.92 -16.63 -4.89
N SER A 168 3.54 -17.67 -5.45
CA SER A 168 5.00 -17.86 -5.42
C SER A 168 5.81 -16.67 -5.96
N HIS A 169 5.28 -15.96 -6.96
CA HIS A 169 5.96 -14.81 -7.55
C HIS A 169 6.02 -13.59 -6.62
N SER A 170 5.12 -13.48 -5.65
CA SER A 170 5.09 -12.35 -4.69
C SER A 170 5.79 -12.68 -3.36
N VAL A 171 6.15 -13.94 -3.12
CA VAL A 171 6.77 -14.38 -1.86
C VAL A 171 7.97 -13.54 -1.43
N PRO A 172 8.94 -13.18 -2.29
CA PRO A 172 10.09 -12.38 -1.86
C PRO A 172 9.70 -11.02 -1.26
N TRP A 173 8.81 -10.28 -1.90
CA TRP A 173 8.36 -8.97 -1.41
C TRP A 173 7.51 -9.09 -0.15
N GLU A 174 6.62 -10.05 -0.11
CA GLU A 174 5.71 -10.28 0.99
C GLU A 174 6.43 -10.81 2.24
N ALA A 175 7.47 -11.63 2.07
CA ALA A 175 8.29 -12.10 3.18
C ALA A 175 9.02 -10.94 3.87
N GLU A 176 9.58 -10.01 3.10
CA GLU A 176 10.18 -8.78 3.65
C GLU A 176 9.14 -7.94 4.37
N ALA A 177 7.98 -7.69 3.74
CA ALA A 177 6.91 -6.88 4.31
C ALA A 177 6.32 -7.50 5.58
N GLN A 178 6.20 -8.83 5.63
CA GLN A 178 5.81 -9.57 6.85
C GLN A 178 6.84 -9.38 7.98
N TRP A 179 8.12 -9.40 7.67
CA TRP A 179 9.20 -9.16 8.63
C TRP A 179 9.17 -7.72 9.11
N ALA A 180 9.15 -6.74 8.20
CA ALA A 180 9.11 -5.33 8.51
C ALA A 180 7.87 -4.94 9.33
N GLY A 181 6.71 -5.51 9.02
CA GLY A 181 5.47 -5.31 9.77
C GLY A 181 5.56 -5.63 11.25
N ARG A 182 6.53 -6.47 11.66
CA ARG A 182 6.75 -6.91 13.05
C ARG A 182 8.08 -6.47 13.64
N THR A 183 8.84 -5.67 12.90
CA THR A 183 10.12 -5.13 13.34
C THR A 183 10.00 -3.61 13.49
N GLU A 184 10.13 -3.14 14.73
CA GLU A 184 10.10 -1.70 15.02
C GLU A 184 11.19 -0.97 14.26
N ASN A 185 10.89 0.25 13.83
CA ASN A 185 11.74 1.16 13.07
C ASN A 185 12.17 0.71 11.67
N MET A 186 12.10 -0.57 11.33
CA MET A 186 12.60 -1.08 10.03
C MET A 186 11.95 -0.36 8.84
N THR A 187 10.62 -0.25 8.83
CA THR A 187 9.89 0.47 7.77
C THR A 187 10.15 1.97 7.83
N MET A 188 10.21 2.55 9.05
CA MET A 188 10.45 3.98 9.20
C MET A 188 11.79 4.40 8.63
N GLU A 189 12.85 3.65 8.91
CA GLU A 189 14.21 3.92 8.39
C GLU A 189 14.22 3.88 6.86
N ALA A 190 13.56 2.89 6.25
CA ALA A 190 13.47 2.77 4.81
C ALA A 190 12.67 3.91 4.16
N LEU A 191 11.53 4.29 4.73
CA LEU A 191 10.76 5.45 4.26
C LEU A 191 11.55 6.76 4.37
N GLN A 192 12.31 6.93 5.44
CA GLN A 192 13.18 8.10 5.60
C GLN A 192 14.33 8.11 4.59
N ALA A 193 14.93 6.95 4.28
CA ALA A 193 15.94 6.85 3.23
C ALA A 193 15.35 7.22 1.86
N CYS A 194 14.13 6.77 1.58
CA CYS A 194 13.39 7.17 0.39
C CYS A 194 13.19 8.68 0.33
N ALA A 195 12.67 9.29 1.41
CA ALA A 195 12.41 10.73 1.48
C ALA A 195 13.66 11.60 1.30
N ARG A 196 14.83 11.09 1.72
CA ARG A 196 16.13 11.76 1.51
C ARG A 196 16.74 11.52 0.12
N GLY A 197 16.15 10.66 -0.71
CA GLY A 197 16.74 10.23 -1.97
C GLY A 197 18.01 9.40 -1.79
N SER A 198 18.19 8.77 -0.62
CA SER A 198 19.38 7.99 -0.25
C SER A 198 19.14 6.47 -0.25
N MET A 199 18.01 6.01 -0.83
CA MET A 199 17.59 4.62 -0.77
C MET A 199 18.69 3.66 -1.23
N TRP A 200 19.35 3.94 -2.35
CA TRP A 200 20.41 3.07 -2.88
C TRP A 200 21.78 3.24 -2.22
N THR A 201 21.93 4.26 -1.40
CA THR A 201 23.14 4.47 -0.59
C THR A 201 23.04 3.71 0.73
N GLU A 202 21.86 3.77 1.37
CA GLU A 202 21.60 3.15 2.67
C GLU A 202 21.21 1.68 2.53
N TYR A 203 20.44 1.36 1.49
CA TYR A 203 20.01 0.00 1.14
C TYR A 203 20.54 -0.33 -0.24
N LYS A 204 21.76 -0.87 -0.29
CA LYS A 204 22.37 -1.26 -1.57
C LYS A 204 21.48 -2.27 -2.28
N PRO A 205 21.15 -2.05 -3.58
CA PRO A 205 20.39 -3.01 -4.34
C PRO A 205 21.04 -4.40 -4.29
N THR A 206 20.23 -5.43 -4.05
CA THR A 206 20.71 -6.81 -4.13
C THR A 206 21.16 -7.12 -5.57
N PRO A 207 21.94 -8.17 -5.81
CA PRO A 207 22.32 -8.55 -7.18
C PRO A 207 21.11 -8.76 -8.10
N LEU A 208 19.99 -9.32 -7.58
CA LEU A 208 18.76 -9.50 -8.34
C LEU A 208 18.06 -8.15 -8.57
N THR A 209 17.95 -7.33 -7.54
CA THR A 209 17.38 -5.98 -7.62
C THR A 209 18.20 -5.12 -8.59
N TYR A 210 19.53 -5.12 -8.50
CA TYR A 210 20.41 -4.38 -9.39
C TYR A 210 20.25 -4.82 -10.85
N LYS A 211 20.20 -6.14 -11.11
CA LYS A 211 19.96 -6.68 -12.44
C LYS A 211 18.63 -6.18 -13.00
N TRP A 212 17.56 -6.26 -12.20
CA TRP A 212 16.23 -5.80 -12.59
C TRP A 212 16.22 -4.29 -12.87
N LEU A 213 16.82 -3.48 -11.99
CA LEU A 213 16.92 -2.03 -12.18
C LEU A 213 17.66 -1.67 -13.47
N LYS A 214 18.75 -2.40 -13.79
CA LYS A 214 19.51 -2.22 -15.01
C LYS A 214 18.71 -2.61 -16.26
N GLU A 215 18.01 -3.74 -16.22
CA GLU A 215 17.14 -4.19 -17.33
C GLU A 215 16.00 -3.22 -17.62
N ASN A 216 15.57 -2.44 -16.63
CA ASN A 216 14.52 -1.43 -16.73
C ASN A 216 15.05 0.02 -16.85
N ASN A 217 16.35 0.19 -17.05
CA ASN A 217 17.02 1.49 -17.27
C ASN A 217 16.92 2.49 -16.12
N TYR A 218 16.84 2.02 -14.87
CA TYR A 218 16.91 2.87 -13.69
C TYR A 218 18.33 3.13 -13.20
N VAL A 219 19.28 2.26 -13.55
CA VAL A 219 20.72 2.38 -13.26
C VAL A 219 21.54 1.96 -14.47
N ASP A 220 22.75 2.52 -14.63
CA ASP A 220 23.72 2.21 -15.68
C ASP A 220 24.47 0.87 -15.51
#